data_5fbbae93b7bcfdb46a21ea6048a791cc
#
_entry.id   5fbbae93b7bcfdb46a21ea6048a791cc
#
_cell.length_a   1.000
_cell.length_b   1.000
_cell.length_c   1.000
_cell.angle_alpha   90.00
_cell.angle_beta   90.00
_cell.angle_gamma   90.00
#
_symmetry.space_group_name_H-M   'P 1'
#
loop_
_entity.id
_entity.type
_entity.pdbx_description
1 polymer ?
#
loop_
_entity_poly.entity_id
_entity_poly.type
_entity_poly.pdbx_seq_one_letter_code
_entity_poly.pdbx_strand_id
1 'polypeptide(L)'
;MISIERFQIRGLPGVVHKVRFGERTVDYWAPAKPGEHVLIAHDGQNVLDKRNIGINPHQRATWELGQSAVKAAERQGLVPPTLICVYHTDYSRDPLGRVKEYTPKKYMDHVENWMPESYGLYRDKVDHFITELSADTLIREIKEEIVPTIAEAIGQNVKPANVAILGASMGGLASIYAAIEEPDFFHTSLSFSPHWVIGGDELARKMMRDFPRSRAHKLWMSRGTKGLDARYEGSQDIANALIKERGYREGIDLITRTLNKGAHSNATWARYVPAALDFWLKRGK
;
A
#
# COMPACT_ATOMS: atom_id res chain seq x y z
N MET A 1 13.37 -11.51 13.75
CA MET A 1 13.97 -10.56 12.78
C MET A 1 15.46 -10.82 12.64
N ILE A 2 15.99 -10.97 11.42
CA ILE A 2 17.41 -11.19 11.12
C ILE A 2 17.93 -9.98 10.33
N SER A 3 19.02 -9.35 10.77
CA SER A 3 19.65 -8.24 10.04
C SER A 3 20.38 -8.77 8.80
N ILE A 4 20.13 -8.17 7.62
CA ILE A 4 20.80 -8.51 6.36
C ILE A 4 21.82 -7.44 6.00
N GLU A 5 21.39 -6.16 5.97
CA GLU A 5 22.19 -5.03 5.49
C GLU A 5 21.80 -3.74 6.21
N ARG A 6 22.75 -2.81 6.28
CA ARG A 6 22.50 -1.42 6.66
C ARG A 6 23.08 -0.50 5.59
N PHE A 7 22.31 0.48 5.15
CA PHE A 7 22.72 1.37 4.09
C PHE A 7 22.14 2.78 4.25
N GLN A 8 22.73 3.73 3.53
CA GLN A 8 22.26 5.11 3.51
C GLN A 8 21.64 5.44 2.17
N ILE A 9 20.63 6.31 2.21
CA ILE A 9 19.98 6.84 1.01
C ILE A 9 20.24 8.35 0.98
N ARG A 10 20.68 8.84 -0.17
CA ARG A 10 20.93 10.28 -0.34
C ARG A 10 19.67 11.10 -0.06
N GLY A 11 19.78 12.07 0.84
CA GLY A 11 18.66 12.93 1.23
C GLY A 11 17.70 12.32 2.25
N LEU A 12 18.03 11.16 2.81
CA LEU A 12 17.33 10.57 3.95
C LEU A 12 18.31 10.48 5.13
N PRO A 13 18.04 11.16 6.27
CA PRO A 13 18.94 11.14 7.42
C PRO A 13 19.03 9.74 8.04
N GLY A 14 20.21 9.39 8.56
CA GLY A 14 20.40 8.12 9.27
C GLY A 14 20.58 6.91 8.35
N VAL A 15 20.14 5.76 8.80
CA VAL A 15 20.41 4.44 8.19
C VAL A 15 19.11 3.71 7.93
N VAL A 16 18.98 3.10 6.77
CA VAL A 16 17.96 2.12 6.43
C VAL A 16 18.46 0.73 6.82
N HIS A 17 17.64 -0.04 7.47
CA HIS A 17 17.92 -1.42 7.86
C HIS A 17 17.15 -2.36 6.94
N LYS A 18 17.85 -3.27 6.28
CA LYS A 18 17.26 -4.40 5.59
C LYS A 18 17.29 -5.61 6.51
N VAL A 19 16.13 -6.19 6.74
CA VAL A 19 15.96 -7.31 7.67
C VAL A 19 15.10 -8.41 7.02
N ARG A 20 15.10 -9.59 7.65
CA ARG A 20 14.29 -10.73 7.22
C ARG A 20 13.41 -11.22 8.38
N PHE A 21 12.15 -11.46 8.03
CA PHE A 21 11.15 -12.16 8.83
C PHE A 21 10.82 -13.46 8.08
N GLY A 22 11.27 -14.62 8.62
CA GLY A 22 11.20 -15.85 7.84
C GLY A 22 11.83 -15.67 6.46
N GLU A 23 11.02 -15.77 5.43
CA GLU A 23 11.43 -15.59 4.03
C GLU A 23 11.17 -14.16 3.49
N ARG A 24 10.48 -13.32 4.25
CA ARG A 24 10.11 -11.96 3.83
C ARG A 24 11.21 -10.96 4.12
N THR A 25 11.57 -10.19 3.11
CA THR A 25 12.47 -9.04 3.25
C THR A 25 11.67 -7.79 3.60
N VAL A 26 12.21 -7.00 4.52
CA VAL A 26 11.65 -5.72 4.92
C VAL A 26 12.79 -4.70 5.02
N ASP A 27 12.62 -3.55 4.38
CA ASP A 27 13.46 -2.39 4.66
C ASP A 27 12.72 -1.50 5.66
N TYR A 28 13.39 -1.10 6.74
CA TYR A 28 12.81 -0.10 7.63
C TYR A 28 13.77 1.06 7.89
N TRP A 29 13.19 2.22 8.08
CA TRP A 29 13.87 3.44 8.49
C TRP A 29 13.10 4.12 9.62
N ALA A 30 13.82 4.64 10.60
CA ALA A 30 13.25 5.43 11.67
C ALA A 30 14.10 6.67 11.93
N PRO A 31 13.50 7.80 12.36
CA PRO A 31 14.26 8.94 12.86
C PRO A 31 14.98 8.56 14.15
N ALA A 32 16.02 9.32 14.52
CA ALA A 32 16.83 9.04 15.72
C ALA A 32 16.01 8.97 17.03
N LYS A 33 14.90 9.69 17.07
CA LYS A 33 13.88 9.59 18.12
C LYS A 33 12.54 9.32 17.43
N PRO A 34 12.06 8.08 17.40
CA PRO A 34 10.81 7.75 16.76
C PRO A 34 9.63 8.51 17.36
N GLY A 35 8.75 9.03 16.49
CA GLY A 35 7.50 9.66 16.87
C GLY A 35 6.37 8.63 16.98
N GLU A 36 5.12 9.11 16.85
CA GLU A 36 3.93 8.26 16.99
C GLU A 36 3.47 7.62 15.67
N HIS A 37 3.95 8.10 14.51
CA HIS A 37 3.47 7.70 13.20
C HIS A 37 4.27 6.54 12.62
N VAL A 38 3.56 5.58 12.03
CA VAL A 38 4.13 4.43 11.30
C VAL A 38 3.49 4.36 9.94
N LEU A 39 4.31 4.28 8.89
CA LEU A 39 3.89 4.06 7.51
C LEU A 39 4.39 2.72 7.02
N ILE A 40 3.46 1.83 6.73
CA ILE A 40 3.73 0.55 6.06
C ILE A 40 3.60 0.75 4.55
N ALA A 41 4.56 0.28 3.78
CA ALA A 41 4.50 0.35 2.32
C ALA A 41 4.60 -1.06 1.73
N HIS A 42 3.62 -1.43 0.92
CA HIS A 42 3.69 -2.60 0.05
C HIS A 42 4.70 -2.39 -1.07
N ASP A 43 5.16 -3.49 -1.68
CA ASP A 43 6.21 -3.45 -2.72
C ASP A 43 7.48 -2.72 -2.26
N GLY A 44 7.91 -3.01 -1.04
CA GLY A 44 8.99 -2.31 -0.33
C GLY A 44 10.27 -2.11 -1.13
N GLN A 45 10.59 -3.03 -2.07
CA GLN A 45 11.72 -2.94 -2.97
C GLN A 45 11.66 -1.73 -3.92
N ASN A 46 10.47 -1.15 -4.14
CA ASN A 46 10.27 -0.07 -5.12
C ASN A 46 10.27 1.33 -4.49
N VAL A 47 10.16 1.45 -3.17
CA VAL A 47 9.73 2.71 -2.55
C VAL A 47 10.88 3.56 -2.02
N LEU A 48 11.99 2.97 -1.60
CA LEU A 48 13.11 3.69 -1.00
C LEU A 48 14.35 3.76 -1.89
N ASP A 49 14.87 2.62 -2.35
CA ASP A 49 16.20 2.53 -2.98
C ASP A 49 16.14 2.05 -4.43
N LYS A 50 16.75 2.83 -5.33
CA LYS A 50 16.86 2.49 -6.76
C LYS A 50 17.60 1.16 -7.02
N ARG A 51 18.49 0.75 -6.13
CA ARG A 51 19.26 -0.51 -6.26
C ARG A 51 18.37 -1.75 -6.17
N ASN A 52 17.23 -1.64 -5.48
CA ASN A 52 16.30 -2.75 -5.28
C ASN A 52 15.25 -2.88 -6.40
N ILE A 53 15.16 -1.88 -7.28
CA ILE A 53 14.22 -1.88 -8.40
C ILE A 53 14.73 -2.86 -9.44
N GLY A 54 13.91 -3.86 -9.78
CA GLY A 54 14.23 -4.84 -10.82
C GLY A 54 14.48 -4.20 -12.20
N ILE A 55 14.99 -5.00 -13.14
CA ILE A 55 15.44 -4.59 -14.48
C ILE A 55 14.29 -4.04 -15.37
N ASN A 56 13.05 -4.04 -14.90
CA ASN A 56 11.91 -3.57 -15.67
C ASN A 56 12.06 -2.08 -16.05
N PRO A 57 12.18 -1.75 -17.36
CA PRO A 57 12.38 -0.38 -17.84
C PRO A 57 11.29 0.60 -17.42
N HIS A 58 10.06 0.11 -17.18
CA HIS A 58 8.91 0.90 -16.77
C HIS A 58 8.89 1.25 -15.27
N GLN A 59 9.78 0.64 -14.48
CA GLN A 59 9.84 0.80 -13.04
C GLN A 59 11.17 1.40 -12.53
N ARG A 60 11.89 2.14 -13.37
CA ARG A 60 13.23 2.69 -13.04
C ARG A 60 13.26 3.80 -11.99
N ALA A 61 12.11 4.30 -11.56
CA ALA A 61 12.00 5.33 -10.54
C ALA A 61 11.59 4.73 -9.20
N THR A 62 12.15 5.23 -8.10
CA THR A 62 11.58 5.00 -6.77
C THR A 62 10.49 6.01 -6.49
N TRP A 63 9.74 5.80 -5.42
CA TRP A 63 8.75 6.77 -4.96
C TRP A 63 9.36 7.89 -4.12
N GLU A 64 10.65 7.83 -3.82
CA GLU A 64 11.35 8.75 -2.92
C GLU A 64 10.59 8.90 -1.58
N LEU A 65 10.06 7.77 -1.10
CA LEU A 65 9.15 7.74 0.04
C LEU A 65 9.80 8.32 1.29
N GLY A 66 11.06 7.99 1.56
CA GLY A 66 11.78 8.47 2.73
C GLY A 66 11.92 9.98 2.75
N GLN A 67 12.44 10.56 1.66
CA GLN A 67 12.62 12.02 1.53
C GLN A 67 11.28 12.76 1.58
N SER A 68 10.26 12.17 0.96
CA SER A 68 8.90 12.72 0.97
C SER A 68 8.27 12.70 2.36
N ALA A 69 8.50 11.63 3.14
CA ALA A 69 8.00 11.50 4.50
C ALA A 69 8.64 12.51 5.46
N VAL A 70 9.96 12.71 5.35
CA VAL A 70 10.67 13.73 6.12
C VAL A 70 10.09 15.12 5.84
N LYS A 71 10.00 15.50 4.56
CA LYS A 71 9.46 16.80 4.14
C LYS A 71 8.00 17.02 4.54
N ALA A 72 7.16 15.97 4.46
CA ALA A 72 5.77 16.08 4.86
C ALA A 72 5.63 16.29 6.38
N ALA A 73 6.41 15.57 7.18
CA ALA A 73 6.44 15.75 8.63
C ALA A 73 6.94 17.15 9.01
N GLU A 74 8.00 17.64 8.40
CA GLU A 74 8.52 19.00 8.60
C GLU A 74 7.45 20.07 8.34
N ARG A 75 6.69 19.97 7.25
CA ARG A 75 5.58 20.89 6.94
C ARG A 75 4.47 20.91 8.00
N GLN A 76 4.29 19.79 8.71
CA GLN A 76 3.28 19.63 9.75
C GLN A 76 3.82 19.87 11.17
N GLY A 77 5.13 20.18 11.32
CA GLY A 77 5.79 20.29 12.62
C GLY A 77 5.79 18.98 13.40
N LEU A 78 5.91 17.85 12.71
CA LEU A 78 5.89 16.50 13.29
C LEU A 78 7.27 15.84 13.18
N VAL A 79 7.50 14.85 14.04
CA VAL A 79 8.59 13.88 13.83
C VAL A 79 8.25 13.02 12.62
N PRO A 80 9.19 12.78 11.69
CA PRO A 80 8.94 11.89 10.56
C PRO A 80 8.45 10.50 10.98
N PRO A 81 7.55 9.88 10.22
CA PRO A 81 7.07 8.55 10.53
C PRO A 81 8.17 7.50 10.41
N THR A 82 8.09 6.44 11.20
CA THR A 82 8.83 5.21 10.93
C THR A 82 8.29 4.61 9.65
N LEU A 83 9.18 4.23 8.73
CA LEU A 83 8.85 3.60 7.45
C LEU A 83 9.15 2.11 7.54
N ILE A 84 8.18 1.27 7.20
CA ILE A 84 8.29 -0.19 7.15
C ILE A 84 7.89 -0.62 5.74
N CYS A 85 8.87 -0.96 4.92
CA CYS A 85 8.71 -1.24 3.50
C CYS A 85 8.75 -2.75 3.28
N VAL A 86 7.59 -3.36 3.17
CA VAL A 86 7.39 -4.81 3.10
C VAL A 86 7.51 -5.27 1.65
N TYR A 87 8.48 -6.14 1.36
CA TYR A 87 8.66 -6.71 0.03
C TYR A 87 7.59 -7.76 -0.24
N HIS A 88 7.10 -7.82 -1.47
CA HIS A 88 6.31 -8.98 -1.90
C HIS A 88 7.20 -10.22 -2.05
N THR A 89 6.61 -11.40 -2.14
CA THR A 89 7.32 -12.64 -2.45
C THR A 89 8.13 -12.50 -3.73
N ASP A 90 9.39 -12.93 -3.69
CA ASP A 90 10.29 -12.87 -4.85
C ASP A 90 9.74 -13.70 -6.01
N TYR A 91 9.71 -13.12 -7.21
CA TYR A 91 9.23 -13.79 -8.43
C TYR A 91 10.03 -15.05 -8.80
N SER A 92 11.29 -15.14 -8.36
CA SER A 92 12.11 -16.34 -8.57
C SER A 92 11.64 -17.52 -7.72
N ARG A 93 10.95 -17.24 -6.61
CA ARG A 93 10.37 -18.26 -5.72
C ARG A 93 8.95 -18.63 -6.12
N ASP A 94 8.12 -17.62 -6.38
CA ASP A 94 6.76 -17.79 -6.87
C ASP A 94 6.41 -16.65 -7.83
N PRO A 95 6.32 -16.93 -9.14
CA PRO A 95 5.96 -15.93 -10.15
C PRO A 95 4.61 -15.25 -9.90
N LEU A 96 3.70 -15.91 -9.18
CA LEU A 96 2.38 -15.40 -8.81
C LEU A 96 2.31 -14.96 -7.33
N GLY A 97 3.39 -15.07 -6.57
CA GLY A 97 3.42 -14.79 -5.14
C GLY A 97 2.87 -13.40 -4.80
N ARG A 98 3.28 -12.36 -5.53
CA ARG A 98 2.74 -11.01 -5.35
C ARG A 98 1.23 -10.93 -5.59
N VAL A 99 0.72 -11.63 -6.60
CA VAL A 99 -0.73 -11.65 -6.89
C VAL A 99 -1.47 -12.34 -5.76
N LYS A 100 -0.96 -13.49 -5.28
CA LYS A 100 -1.55 -14.23 -4.15
C LYS A 100 -1.59 -13.40 -2.87
N GLU A 101 -0.51 -12.71 -2.55
CA GLU A 101 -0.37 -11.90 -1.33
C GLU A 101 -1.19 -10.61 -1.33
N TYR A 102 -1.56 -10.08 -2.49
CA TYR A 102 -2.25 -8.79 -2.60
C TYR A 102 -3.69 -8.89 -3.07
N THR A 103 -4.17 -10.10 -3.37
CA THR A 103 -5.56 -10.34 -3.79
C THR A 103 -6.41 -10.75 -2.60
N PRO A 104 -7.48 -9.99 -2.28
CA PRO A 104 -8.37 -10.29 -1.17
C PRO A 104 -9.27 -11.50 -1.49
N LYS A 105 -8.94 -12.68 -0.94
CA LYS A 105 -9.66 -13.93 -1.16
C LYS A 105 -11.16 -13.81 -0.91
N LYS A 106 -11.54 -13.15 0.16
CA LYS A 106 -12.93 -12.89 0.59
C LYS A 106 -13.83 -12.38 -0.54
N TYR A 107 -13.27 -11.67 -1.52
CA TYR A 107 -14.03 -11.07 -2.63
C TYR A 107 -13.91 -11.84 -3.94
N MET A 108 -13.06 -12.86 -4.02
CA MET A 108 -12.79 -13.58 -5.27
C MET A 108 -13.75 -14.74 -5.55
N ASP A 109 -14.35 -15.33 -4.53
CA ASP A 109 -15.21 -16.52 -4.68
C ASP A 109 -16.47 -16.26 -5.52
N HIS A 110 -16.81 -15.00 -5.79
CA HIS A 110 -18.04 -14.60 -6.49
C HIS A 110 -17.82 -13.49 -7.53
N VAL A 111 -16.62 -13.40 -8.08
CA VAL A 111 -16.32 -12.38 -9.10
C VAL A 111 -16.51 -12.97 -10.49
N GLU A 112 -17.64 -12.66 -11.14
CA GLU A 112 -18.00 -13.17 -12.46
C GLU A 112 -17.04 -12.76 -13.58
N ASN A 113 -16.32 -11.64 -13.40
CA ASN A 113 -15.45 -11.04 -14.41
C ASN A 113 -13.96 -11.07 -14.04
N TRP A 114 -13.55 -12.03 -13.22
CA TRP A 114 -12.13 -12.19 -12.96
C TRP A 114 -11.40 -12.62 -14.24
N MET A 115 -10.29 -11.94 -14.55
CA MET A 115 -9.50 -12.21 -15.77
C MET A 115 -8.24 -13.03 -15.47
N PRO A 116 -8.39 -14.33 -15.20
CA PRO A 116 -7.26 -15.20 -14.84
C PRO A 116 -6.21 -15.29 -15.95
N GLU A 117 -6.62 -15.17 -17.22
CA GLU A 117 -5.71 -15.22 -18.36
C GLU A 117 -4.69 -14.07 -18.34
N SER A 118 -5.01 -12.93 -17.74
CA SER A 118 -4.07 -11.80 -17.56
C SER A 118 -2.87 -12.17 -16.68
N TYR A 119 -2.98 -13.25 -15.89
CA TYR A 119 -1.95 -13.80 -15.01
C TYR A 119 -1.42 -15.15 -15.50
N GLY A 120 -1.74 -15.55 -16.74
CA GLY A 120 -1.34 -16.84 -17.28
C GLY A 120 -2.06 -18.03 -16.65
N LEU A 121 -3.20 -17.81 -16.03
CA LEU A 121 -4.02 -18.87 -15.41
C LEU A 121 -5.11 -19.31 -16.38
N TYR A 122 -5.19 -20.61 -16.61
CA TYR A 122 -6.30 -21.23 -17.35
C TYR A 122 -7.49 -21.43 -16.41
N ARG A 123 -8.71 -21.41 -16.96
CA ARG A 123 -9.96 -21.48 -16.19
C ARG A 123 -10.03 -22.70 -15.25
N ASP A 124 -9.50 -23.83 -15.64
CA ASP A 124 -9.44 -25.06 -14.84
C ASP A 124 -8.54 -24.96 -13.60
N LYS A 125 -7.66 -23.95 -13.54
CA LYS A 125 -6.76 -23.70 -12.40
C LYS A 125 -7.20 -22.57 -11.49
N VAL A 126 -8.27 -21.87 -11.84
CA VAL A 126 -8.75 -20.69 -11.11
C VAL A 126 -9.15 -21.02 -9.68
N ASP A 127 -9.97 -22.06 -9.50
CA ASP A 127 -10.46 -22.46 -8.17
C ASP A 127 -9.28 -22.86 -7.26
N HIS A 128 -8.31 -23.58 -7.79
CA HIS A 128 -7.10 -23.92 -7.04
C HIS A 128 -6.31 -22.66 -6.68
N PHE A 129 -6.10 -21.76 -7.63
CA PHE A 129 -5.38 -20.51 -7.37
C PHE A 129 -6.06 -19.64 -6.32
N ILE A 130 -7.40 -19.57 -6.29
CA ILE A 130 -8.16 -18.85 -5.26
C ILE A 130 -7.85 -19.42 -3.86
N THR A 131 -7.64 -20.74 -3.74
CA THR A 131 -7.28 -21.33 -2.44
C THR A 131 -5.91 -20.87 -1.93
N GLU A 132 -5.02 -20.48 -2.82
CA GLU A 132 -3.66 -20.03 -2.50
C GLU A 132 -3.57 -18.53 -2.20
N LEU A 133 -4.66 -17.77 -2.33
CA LEU A 133 -4.68 -16.34 -2.00
C LEU A 133 -4.42 -16.14 -0.50
N SER A 134 -3.50 -15.24 -0.18
CA SER A 134 -2.91 -15.12 1.15
C SER A 134 -2.81 -13.68 1.67
N ALA A 135 -3.66 -12.77 1.15
CA ALA A 135 -3.67 -11.37 1.59
C ALA A 135 -3.91 -11.23 3.10
N ASP A 136 -4.81 -12.07 3.66
CA ASP A 136 -5.09 -12.10 5.11
C ASP A 136 -3.85 -12.50 5.93
N THR A 137 -3.08 -13.46 5.40
CA THR A 137 -1.84 -13.91 6.05
C THR A 137 -0.79 -12.79 6.06
N LEU A 138 -0.63 -12.09 4.94
CA LEU A 138 0.29 -10.96 4.87
C LEU A 138 -0.11 -9.81 5.82
N ILE A 139 -1.40 -9.47 5.86
CA ILE A 139 -1.92 -8.42 6.76
C ILE A 139 -1.65 -8.79 8.22
N ARG A 140 -1.88 -10.04 8.59
CA ARG A 140 -1.62 -10.54 9.93
C ARG A 140 -0.12 -10.55 10.26
N GLU A 141 0.73 -11.01 9.36
CA GLU A 141 2.20 -10.97 9.51
C GLU A 141 2.69 -9.53 9.75
N ILE A 142 2.16 -8.56 9.00
CA ILE A 142 2.51 -7.16 9.18
C ILE A 142 2.09 -6.65 10.56
N LYS A 143 0.85 -6.92 10.97
CA LYS A 143 0.26 -6.41 12.22
C LYS A 143 0.85 -7.09 13.46
N GLU A 144 1.01 -8.42 13.43
CA GLU A 144 1.31 -9.21 14.62
C GLU A 144 2.79 -9.51 14.81
N GLU A 145 3.60 -9.45 13.74
CA GLU A 145 5.02 -9.78 13.80
C GLU A 145 5.91 -8.61 13.36
N ILE A 146 5.75 -8.10 12.12
CA ILE A 146 6.71 -7.15 11.54
C ILE A 146 6.69 -5.83 12.31
N VAL A 147 5.52 -5.20 12.43
CA VAL A 147 5.40 -3.88 13.09
C VAL A 147 5.79 -3.95 14.56
N PRO A 148 5.30 -4.88 15.38
CA PRO A 148 5.68 -4.97 16.79
C PRO A 148 7.17 -5.20 16.99
N THR A 149 7.78 -6.12 16.24
CA THR A 149 9.21 -6.44 16.37
C THR A 149 10.10 -5.25 16.02
N ILE A 150 9.77 -4.50 14.96
CA ILE A 150 10.52 -3.30 14.59
C ILE A 150 10.30 -2.20 15.62
N ALA A 151 9.07 -1.98 16.07
CA ALA A 151 8.73 -0.97 17.06
C ALA A 151 9.48 -1.21 18.39
N GLU A 152 9.53 -2.45 18.86
CA GLU A 152 10.30 -2.84 20.04
C GLU A 152 11.81 -2.57 19.84
N ALA A 153 12.36 -2.94 18.69
CA ALA A 153 13.79 -2.75 18.39
C ALA A 153 14.23 -1.28 18.38
N ILE A 154 13.32 -0.34 18.08
CA ILE A 154 13.59 1.11 18.04
C ILE A 154 12.98 1.86 19.23
N GLY A 155 12.34 1.18 20.17
CA GLY A 155 11.70 1.80 21.33
C GLY A 155 10.50 2.67 21.00
N GLN A 156 9.73 2.33 19.94
CA GLN A 156 8.56 3.09 19.50
C GLN A 156 7.27 2.51 20.10
N ASN A 157 6.44 3.38 20.69
CA ASN A 157 5.07 3.01 21.04
C ASN A 157 4.13 3.29 19.86
N VAL A 158 3.67 2.21 19.21
CA VAL A 158 2.77 2.30 18.06
C VAL A 158 1.35 2.57 18.52
N LYS A 159 0.77 3.66 18.00
CA LYS A 159 -0.65 3.99 18.21
C LYS A 159 -1.42 3.69 16.92
N PRO A 160 -2.40 2.78 16.92
CA PRO A 160 -3.15 2.41 15.72
C PRO A 160 -3.69 3.61 14.93
N ALA A 161 -4.22 4.63 15.62
CA ALA A 161 -4.71 5.85 14.99
C ALA A 161 -3.68 6.58 14.11
N ASN A 162 -2.39 6.32 14.31
CA ASN A 162 -1.27 6.92 13.58
C ASN A 162 -0.59 5.93 12.62
N VAL A 163 -1.23 4.78 12.36
CA VAL A 163 -0.74 3.79 11.39
C VAL A 163 -1.39 4.01 10.04
N ALA A 164 -0.56 4.15 9.01
CA ALA A 164 -1.01 4.16 7.62
C ALA A 164 -0.37 3.01 6.83
N ILE A 165 -1.12 2.52 5.85
CA ILE A 165 -0.65 1.55 4.88
C ILE A 165 -0.76 2.12 3.48
N LEU A 166 0.26 1.89 2.66
CA LEU A 166 0.43 2.51 1.35
C LEU A 166 0.81 1.46 0.31
N GLY A 167 0.23 1.58 -0.88
CA GLY A 167 0.61 0.74 -1.99
C GLY A 167 0.11 1.24 -3.33
N ALA A 168 0.60 0.62 -4.41
CA ALA A 168 0.16 0.90 -5.77
C ALA A 168 -0.25 -0.38 -6.50
N SER A 169 -1.17 -0.23 -7.47
CA SER A 169 -1.65 -1.37 -8.24
C SER A 169 -2.28 -2.43 -7.34
N MET A 170 -1.81 -3.68 -7.41
CA MET A 170 -2.19 -4.74 -6.46
C MET A 170 -1.91 -4.33 -5.00
N GLY A 171 -0.76 -3.67 -4.72
CA GLY A 171 -0.46 -3.13 -3.39
C GLY A 171 -1.43 -2.03 -2.94
N GLY A 172 -1.97 -1.24 -3.89
CA GLY A 172 -3.04 -0.27 -3.61
C GLY A 172 -4.35 -0.96 -3.21
N LEU A 173 -4.70 -2.04 -3.90
CA LEU A 173 -5.86 -2.88 -3.55
C LEU A 173 -5.68 -3.50 -2.16
N ALA A 174 -4.50 -4.09 -1.90
CA ALA A 174 -4.16 -4.67 -0.61
C ALA A 174 -4.18 -3.64 0.54
N SER A 175 -3.79 -2.38 0.27
CA SER A 175 -3.85 -1.31 1.28
C SER A 175 -5.29 -0.94 1.67
N ILE A 176 -6.23 -0.95 0.72
CA ILE A 176 -7.66 -0.80 1.03
C ILE A 176 -8.16 -2.00 1.83
N TYR A 177 -7.77 -3.21 1.40
CA TYR A 177 -8.18 -4.44 2.05
C TYR A 177 -7.67 -4.54 3.48
N ALA A 178 -6.45 -4.13 3.75
CA ALA A 178 -5.90 -4.09 5.11
C ALA A 178 -6.74 -3.22 6.05
N ALA A 179 -7.20 -2.05 5.59
CA ALA A 179 -8.07 -1.18 6.39
C ALA A 179 -9.48 -1.76 6.59
N ILE A 180 -9.93 -2.66 5.70
CA ILE A 180 -11.20 -3.38 5.85
C ILE A 180 -11.08 -4.51 6.89
N GLU A 181 -10.03 -5.33 6.79
CA GLU A 181 -9.87 -6.52 7.64
C GLU A 181 -9.38 -6.18 9.05
N GLU A 182 -8.53 -5.14 9.18
CA GLU A 182 -7.94 -4.74 10.45
C GLU A 182 -8.16 -3.23 10.71
N PRO A 183 -9.45 -2.79 10.79
CA PRO A 183 -9.79 -1.38 10.92
C PRO A 183 -9.30 -0.74 12.22
N ASP A 184 -9.14 -1.53 13.27
CA ASP A 184 -8.62 -1.06 14.56
C ASP A 184 -7.10 -0.85 14.54
N PHE A 185 -6.42 -1.30 13.49
CA PHE A 185 -4.98 -1.14 13.34
C PHE A 185 -4.60 -0.21 12.17
N PHE A 186 -5.18 -0.39 10.98
CA PHE A 186 -4.86 0.43 9.81
C PHE A 186 -5.88 1.57 9.65
N HIS A 187 -5.63 2.70 10.28
CA HIS A 187 -6.56 3.85 10.24
C HIS A 187 -6.48 4.67 8.95
N THR A 188 -5.40 4.55 8.18
CA THR A 188 -5.26 5.27 6.91
C THR A 188 -4.79 4.34 5.80
N SER A 189 -5.53 4.32 4.69
CA SER A 189 -5.14 3.65 3.45
C SER A 189 -4.78 4.68 2.38
N LEU A 190 -3.54 4.59 1.87
CA LEU A 190 -3.02 5.42 0.79
C LEU A 190 -2.86 4.55 -0.47
N SER A 191 -3.90 4.49 -1.29
CA SER A 191 -4.01 3.59 -2.43
C SER A 191 -3.77 4.32 -3.76
N PHE A 192 -2.73 3.91 -4.49
CA PHE A 192 -2.40 4.46 -5.81
C PHE A 192 -2.77 3.46 -6.89
N SER A 193 -3.60 3.89 -7.84
CA SER A 193 -4.05 3.05 -8.96
C SER A 193 -4.49 1.65 -8.52
N PRO A 194 -5.42 1.51 -7.53
CA PRO A 194 -5.83 0.20 -7.04
C PRO A 194 -6.26 -0.70 -8.19
N HIS A 195 -5.81 -1.95 -8.17
CA HIS A 195 -5.92 -2.87 -9.31
C HIS A 195 -7.33 -3.45 -9.48
N TRP A 196 -8.30 -2.58 -9.72
CA TRP A 196 -9.71 -2.96 -9.83
C TRP A 196 -9.99 -4.01 -10.90
N VAL A 197 -9.22 -4.03 -12.00
CA VAL A 197 -9.47 -4.97 -13.11
C VAL A 197 -9.42 -6.45 -12.71
N ILE A 198 -8.85 -6.79 -11.56
CA ILE A 198 -8.85 -8.18 -11.09
C ILE A 198 -10.25 -8.70 -10.77
N GLY A 199 -11.17 -7.82 -10.37
CA GLY A 199 -12.53 -8.16 -10.04
C GLY A 199 -13.55 -7.12 -10.53
N GLY A 200 -13.10 -6.09 -11.25
CA GLY A 200 -13.93 -5.09 -11.88
C GLY A 200 -14.81 -4.29 -10.92
N ASP A 201 -15.94 -3.86 -11.43
CA ASP A 201 -16.93 -3.03 -10.73
C ASP A 201 -17.50 -3.70 -9.49
N GLU A 202 -17.66 -5.02 -9.54
CA GLU A 202 -18.21 -5.77 -8.42
C GLU A 202 -17.25 -5.78 -7.23
N LEU A 203 -15.96 -6.00 -7.47
CA LEU A 203 -14.93 -5.91 -6.44
C LEU A 203 -14.93 -4.52 -5.79
N ALA A 204 -14.95 -3.46 -6.60
CA ALA A 204 -15.00 -2.09 -6.10
C ALA A 204 -16.24 -1.84 -5.22
N ARG A 205 -17.42 -2.32 -5.64
CA ARG A 205 -18.66 -2.22 -4.85
C ARG A 205 -18.57 -2.94 -3.51
N LYS A 206 -18.13 -4.20 -3.52
CA LYS A 206 -18.00 -5.01 -2.31
C LYS A 206 -17.01 -4.40 -1.31
N MET A 207 -15.81 -4.07 -1.77
CA MET A 207 -14.78 -3.48 -0.92
C MET A 207 -15.22 -2.13 -0.33
N MET A 208 -15.83 -1.26 -1.12
CA MET A 208 -16.29 0.04 -0.60
C MET A 208 -17.48 -0.08 0.36
N ARG A 209 -18.33 -1.08 0.20
CA ARG A 209 -19.40 -1.36 1.18
C ARG A 209 -18.86 -1.86 2.52
N ASP A 210 -17.78 -2.62 2.49
CA ASP A 210 -17.12 -3.16 3.69
C ASP A 210 -16.12 -2.20 4.32
N PHE A 211 -15.67 -1.16 3.60
CA PHE A 211 -14.72 -0.19 4.15
C PHE A 211 -15.26 0.44 5.45
N PRO A 212 -14.46 0.67 6.49
CA PRO A 212 -14.94 1.15 7.79
C PRO A 212 -15.82 2.40 7.69
N ARG A 213 -16.84 2.51 8.53
CA ARG A 213 -17.73 3.70 8.59
C ARG A 213 -17.21 4.80 9.53
N SER A 214 -16.23 4.47 10.34
CA SER A 214 -15.71 5.39 11.34
C SER A 214 -14.99 6.58 10.70
N ARG A 215 -15.34 7.78 11.13
CA ARG A 215 -14.63 9.02 10.74
C ARG A 215 -13.18 9.09 11.21
N ALA A 216 -12.72 8.12 12.01
CA ALA A 216 -11.33 7.98 12.40
C ALA A 216 -10.45 7.47 11.26
N HIS A 217 -11.04 6.88 10.21
CA HIS A 217 -10.30 6.37 9.05
C HIS A 217 -10.13 7.43 7.98
N LYS A 218 -9.00 7.34 7.26
CA LYS A 218 -8.71 8.16 6.07
C LYS A 218 -8.46 7.26 4.87
N LEU A 219 -8.96 7.68 3.72
CA LEU A 219 -8.76 6.98 2.46
C LEU A 219 -8.25 7.94 1.38
N TRP A 220 -7.10 7.60 0.80
CA TRP A 220 -6.62 8.20 -0.44
C TRP A 220 -6.76 7.18 -1.56
N MET A 221 -7.40 7.57 -2.65
CA MET A 221 -7.41 6.81 -3.91
C MET A 221 -6.97 7.72 -5.07
N SER A 222 -6.11 7.19 -5.92
CA SER A 222 -5.68 7.93 -7.10
C SER A 222 -5.45 7.01 -8.29
N ARG A 223 -5.53 7.54 -9.51
CA ARG A 223 -5.18 6.86 -10.76
C ARG A 223 -4.60 7.82 -11.78
N GLY A 224 -3.97 7.27 -12.81
CA GLY A 224 -3.68 7.97 -14.05
C GLY A 224 -4.84 7.88 -15.06
N THR A 225 -4.57 8.30 -16.31
CA THR A 225 -5.53 8.21 -17.42
C THR A 225 -4.97 7.51 -18.65
N LYS A 226 -3.78 6.88 -18.55
CA LYS A 226 -3.14 6.20 -19.68
C LYS A 226 -2.86 4.73 -19.38
N GLY A 227 -2.90 3.92 -20.44
CA GLY A 227 -2.58 2.51 -20.39
C GLY A 227 -3.51 1.75 -19.44
N LEU A 228 -2.96 0.98 -18.52
CA LEU A 228 -3.74 0.19 -17.56
C LEU A 228 -4.62 1.06 -16.66
N ASP A 229 -4.14 2.24 -16.25
CA ASP A 229 -4.90 3.17 -15.40
C ASP A 229 -6.18 3.69 -16.05
N ALA A 230 -6.22 3.79 -17.39
CA ALA A 230 -7.44 4.16 -18.11
C ALA A 230 -8.54 3.10 -17.94
N ARG A 231 -8.17 1.83 -17.77
CA ARG A 231 -9.12 0.72 -17.59
C ARG A 231 -9.76 0.71 -16.18
N TYR A 232 -9.21 1.47 -15.25
CA TYR A 232 -9.74 1.57 -13.87
C TYR A 232 -10.87 2.57 -13.73
N GLU A 233 -11.13 3.42 -14.74
CA GLU A 233 -12.04 4.56 -14.65
C GLU A 233 -13.40 4.18 -14.07
N GLY A 234 -14.12 3.26 -14.69
CA GLY A 234 -15.47 2.88 -14.24
C GLY A 234 -15.49 2.35 -12.81
N SER A 235 -14.62 1.39 -12.49
CA SER A 235 -14.55 0.81 -11.14
C SER A 235 -14.08 1.84 -10.10
N GLN A 236 -13.16 2.73 -10.45
CA GLN A 236 -12.72 3.81 -9.56
C GLN A 236 -13.83 4.83 -9.30
N ASP A 237 -14.63 5.19 -10.31
CA ASP A 237 -15.74 6.12 -10.14
C ASP A 237 -16.83 5.52 -9.26
N ILE A 238 -17.11 4.22 -9.40
CA ILE A 238 -17.99 3.48 -8.49
C ILE A 238 -17.44 3.52 -7.06
N ALA A 239 -16.16 3.23 -6.87
CA ALA A 239 -15.53 3.29 -5.55
C ALA A 239 -15.62 4.69 -4.94
N ASN A 240 -15.35 5.74 -5.74
CA ASN A 240 -15.42 7.14 -5.32
C ASN A 240 -16.85 7.56 -4.91
N ALA A 241 -17.86 7.10 -5.63
CA ALA A 241 -19.26 7.39 -5.32
C ALA A 241 -19.68 6.71 -4.01
N LEU A 242 -19.46 5.40 -3.91
CA LEU A 242 -19.88 4.61 -2.76
C LEU A 242 -19.21 5.05 -1.45
N ILE A 243 -17.94 5.39 -1.48
CA ILE A 243 -17.27 5.84 -0.25
C ILE A 243 -17.80 7.20 0.24
N LYS A 244 -18.21 8.10 -0.69
CA LYS A 244 -18.88 9.35 -0.37
C LYS A 244 -20.29 9.12 0.21
N GLU A 245 -21.07 8.19 -0.36
CA GLU A 245 -22.37 7.77 0.18
C GLU A 245 -22.25 7.22 1.61
N ARG A 246 -21.10 6.64 1.98
CA ARG A 246 -20.80 6.18 3.34
C ARG A 246 -20.44 7.31 4.31
N GLY A 247 -20.44 8.56 3.85
CA GLY A 247 -20.23 9.76 4.65
C GLY A 247 -18.79 10.26 4.67
N TYR A 248 -17.89 9.69 3.86
CA TYR A 248 -16.54 10.21 3.72
C TYR A 248 -16.54 11.51 2.92
N ARG A 249 -15.71 12.48 3.37
CA ARG A 249 -15.71 13.86 2.87
C ARG A 249 -14.39 14.19 2.19
N GLU A 250 -14.50 14.60 0.92
CA GLU A 250 -13.33 15.04 0.13
C GLU A 250 -12.57 16.16 0.85
N GLY A 251 -11.26 16.05 0.94
CA GLY A 251 -10.38 17.02 1.62
C GLY A 251 -10.27 16.86 3.14
N ILE A 252 -11.06 15.98 3.76
CA ILE A 252 -11.07 15.76 5.22
C ILE A 252 -10.58 14.34 5.55
N ASP A 253 -11.36 13.35 5.21
CA ASP A 253 -11.12 11.92 5.45
C ASP A 253 -11.04 11.09 4.16
N LEU A 254 -11.29 11.73 3.02
CA LEU A 254 -11.18 11.18 1.69
C LEU A 254 -10.37 12.12 0.78
N ILE A 255 -9.51 11.55 -0.03
CA ILE A 255 -8.96 12.19 -1.23
C ILE A 255 -9.13 11.27 -2.42
N THR A 256 -9.72 11.80 -3.49
CA THR A 256 -9.74 11.14 -4.79
C THR A 256 -8.97 11.98 -5.82
N ARG A 257 -8.05 11.38 -6.57
CA ARG A 257 -7.20 12.12 -7.53
C ARG A 257 -7.07 11.37 -8.85
N THR A 258 -7.20 12.12 -9.93
CA THR A 258 -6.91 11.63 -11.27
C THR A 258 -5.77 12.46 -11.87
N LEU A 259 -4.67 11.82 -12.25
CA LEU A 259 -3.57 12.48 -12.94
C LEU A 259 -3.74 12.38 -14.45
N ASN A 260 -4.12 13.47 -15.08
CA ASN A 260 -4.23 13.51 -16.53
C ASN A 260 -2.88 13.13 -17.17
N LYS A 261 -2.93 12.23 -18.15
CA LYS A 261 -1.77 11.64 -18.84
C LYS A 261 -0.83 10.84 -17.93
N GLY A 262 -1.17 10.58 -16.67
CA GLY A 262 -0.46 9.64 -15.82
C GLY A 262 -0.60 8.21 -16.32
N ALA A 263 0.50 7.47 -16.33
CA ALA A 263 0.55 6.05 -16.70
C ALA A 263 0.66 5.18 -15.43
N HIS A 264 0.41 3.89 -15.56
CA HIS A 264 0.58 2.90 -14.50
C HIS A 264 2.08 2.66 -14.22
N SER A 265 2.70 3.51 -13.42
CA SER A 265 4.16 3.48 -13.21
C SER A 265 4.60 4.10 -11.90
N ASN A 266 5.78 3.66 -11.41
CA ASN A 266 6.43 4.25 -10.24
C ASN A 266 6.61 5.78 -10.35
N ALA A 267 6.91 6.29 -11.55
CA ALA A 267 7.05 7.72 -11.79
C ALA A 267 5.74 8.50 -11.60
N THR A 268 4.60 7.90 -11.94
CA THR A 268 3.28 8.47 -11.67
C THR A 268 2.97 8.45 -10.17
N TRP A 269 3.19 7.32 -9.51
CA TRP A 269 2.89 7.16 -8.08
C TRP A 269 3.77 8.05 -7.21
N ALA A 270 5.06 8.20 -7.54
CA ALA A 270 5.96 9.14 -6.88
C ALA A 270 5.41 10.58 -6.83
N ARG A 271 4.63 11.00 -7.85
CA ARG A 271 4.00 12.32 -7.87
C ARG A 271 2.86 12.49 -6.89
N TYR A 272 2.21 11.40 -6.48
CA TYR A 272 1.14 11.42 -5.48
C TYR A 272 1.67 11.38 -4.04
N VAL A 273 2.83 10.76 -3.82
CA VAL A 273 3.38 10.50 -2.48
C VAL A 273 3.41 11.75 -1.59
N PRO A 274 3.93 12.92 -2.01
CA PRO A 274 3.99 14.09 -1.13
C PRO A 274 2.60 14.53 -0.64
N ALA A 275 1.61 14.60 -1.55
CA ALA A 275 0.27 15.03 -1.21
C ALA A 275 -0.49 14.01 -0.37
N ALA A 276 -0.26 12.71 -0.60
CA ALA A 276 -0.85 11.63 0.18
C ALA A 276 -0.31 11.63 1.61
N LEU A 277 0.98 11.88 1.79
CA LEU A 277 1.60 12.02 3.11
C LEU A 277 1.11 13.26 3.85
N ASP A 278 0.97 14.40 3.17
CA ASP A 278 0.39 15.61 3.75
C ASP A 278 -1.05 15.37 4.20
N PHE A 279 -1.85 14.67 3.40
CA PHE A 279 -3.23 14.29 3.76
C PHE A 279 -3.26 13.40 5.01
N TRP A 280 -2.41 12.40 5.09
CA TRP A 280 -2.34 11.50 6.24
C TRP A 280 -1.92 12.23 7.51
N LEU A 281 -0.79 12.96 7.44
CA LEU A 281 -0.16 13.61 8.60
C LEU A 281 -0.90 14.86 9.07
N LYS A 282 -1.81 15.41 8.26
CA LYS A 282 -2.61 16.57 8.63
C LYS A 282 -3.45 16.26 9.85
N ARG A 283 -3.20 17.01 10.94
CA ARG A 283 -4.04 16.95 12.16
C ARG A 283 -5.45 17.40 11.79
N GLY A 284 -6.47 16.66 12.24
CA GLY A 284 -7.86 17.15 12.21
C GLY A 284 -7.96 18.46 13.00
N LYS A 285 -8.62 19.45 12.42
CA LYS A 285 -8.99 20.66 13.18
C LYS A 285 -10.14 20.34 14.11
#